data_e279f042957eae12a6d8474cc1011782
#
_entry.id   e279f042957eae12a6d8474cc1011782
#
_cell.length_a   1.000
_cell.length_b   1.000
_cell.length_c   1.000
_cell.angle_alpha   90.00
_cell.angle_beta   90.00
_cell.angle_gamma   90.00
#
_symmetry.space_group_name_H-M   'P 1'
#
loop_
_entity.id
_entity.type
_entity.pdbx_description
1 polymer ?
#
loop_
_entity_poly.entity_id
_entity_poly.type
_entity_poly.pdbx_seq_one_letter_code
_entity_poly.pdbx_strand_id
1 'polypeptide(L)'
;MWDSLLNEAGLTEREVRSIMVLGNNPNMRASELAKELQTTRLDAYNSLSRLQEMGIVTATADRPMLFSSLRVDEALQHIIEMRRRQLDNLQEGYNELSKGITESNASYEANRRQRDEPRFAVLKERSHIYRRLEQMAEETE
;
A
#
# COMPACT_ATOMS: atom_id res chain seq x y z
N MET A 1 1.25 19.57 4.85
CA MET A 1 -0.01 18.88 4.95
C MET A 1 -0.10 17.69 4.00
N TRP A 2 0.15 17.90 2.72
CA TRP A 2 0.18 16.77 1.80
C TRP A 2 1.27 15.77 2.16
N ASP A 3 2.40 16.27 2.66
CA ASP A 3 3.50 15.37 3.02
C ASP A 3 3.10 14.43 4.15
N SER A 4 2.32 14.91 5.10
CA SER A 4 1.87 14.05 6.18
C SER A 4 1.00 12.91 5.66
N LEU A 5 0.09 13.23 4.74
CA LEU A 5 -0.78 12.21 4.18
C LEU A 5 -0.01 11.20 3.36
N LEU A 6 0.97 11.67 2.59
CA LEU A 6 1.78 10.75 1.81
C LEU A 6 2.63 9.86 2.69
N ASN A 7 3.15 10.40 3.78
CA ASN A 7 3.88 9.58 4.74
C ASN A 7 2.97 8.53 5.35
N GLU A 8 1.77 8.93 5.69
CA GLU A 8 0.80 8.01 6.24
C GLU A 8 0.46 6.91 5.24
N ALA A 9 0.50 7.24 3.97
CA ALA A 9 0.23 6.28 2.92
C ALA A 9 1.39 5.33 2.67
N GLY A 10 2.50 5.50 3.39
CA GLY A 10 3.60 4.56 3.30
C GLY A 10 4.83 5.05 2.56
N LEU A 11 4.85 6.30 2.15
CA LEU A 11 6.02 6.83 1.46
C LEU A 11 7.04 7.34 2.47
N THR A 12 8.31 7.16 2.15
CA THR A 12 9.36 7.70 3.00
C THR A 12 9.45 9.19 2.78
N GLU A 13 10.13 9.86 3.69
CA GLU A 13 10.27 11.29 3.56
C GLU A 13 11.01 11.67 2.29
N ARG A 14 12.02 10.90 1.92
CA ARG A 14 12.75 11.16 0.69
C ARG A 14 11.86 11.01 -0.53
N GLU A 15 10.97 10.01 -0.51
CA GLU A 15 10.04 9.82 -1.61
C GLU A 15 9.07 10.98 -1.72
N VAL A 16 8.57 11.46 -0.59
CA VAL A 16 7.66 12.59 -0.59
C VAL A 16 8.35 13.82 -1.16
N ARG A 17 9.58 14.06 -0.71
CA ARG A 17 10.32 15.21 -1.21
C ARG A 17 10.61 15.09 -2.70
N SER A 18 10.87 13.88 -3.17
CA SER A 18 11.10 13.65 -4.58
C SER A 18 9.87 14.05 -5.40
N ILE A 19 8.70 13.65 -4.93
CA ILE A 19 7.48 14.01 -5.63
C ILE A 19 7.31 15.53 -5.68
N MET A 20 7.59 16.19 -4.57
CA MET A 20 7.44 17.64 -4.52
C MET A 20 8.41 18.34 -5.46
N VAL A 21 9.64 17.91 -5.47
CA VAL A 21 10.63 18.53 -6.33
C VAL A 21 10.30 18.28 -7.80
N LEU A 22 9.98 17.02 -8.14
CA LEU A 22 9.68 16.70 -9.52
C LEU A 22 8.38 17.31 -10.00
N GLY A 23 7.45 17.47 -9.10
CA GLY A 23 6.18 18.09 -9.47
C GLY A 23 6.34 19.52 -9.90
N ASN A 24 7.34 20.19 -9.36
CA ASN A 24 7.65 21.56 -9.73
C ASN A 24 8.70 21.67 -10.82
N ASN A 25 9.44 20.61 -11.07
CA ASN A 25 10.55 20.63 -12.03
C ASN A 25 10.51 19.39 -12.88
N PRO A 26 9.67 19.36 -13.89
CA PRO A 26 9.57 18.15 -14.71
C PRO A 26 10.83 17.91 -15.51
N ASN A 27 11.04 16.67 -15.85
CA ASN A 27 12.16 16.24 -16.69
C ASN A 27 13.51 16.50 -16.03
N MET A 28 13.66 16.01 -14.81
CA MET A 28 14.93 16.10 -14.10
C MET A 28 15.71 14.81 -14.23
N ARG A 29 17.02 14.93 -14.16
CA ARG A 29 17.87 13.76 -14.08
C ARG A 29 17.97 13.33 -12.63
N ALA A 30 18.33 12.07 -12.42
CA ALA A 30 18.52 11.58 -11.05
C ALA A 30 19.60 12.37 -10.32
N SER A 31 20.65 12.77 -11.02
CA SER A 31 21.72 13.55 -10.38
C SER A 31 21.23 14.91 -9.94
N GLU A 32 20.34 15.51 -10.71
CA GLU A 32 19.79 16.80 -10.34
C GLU A 32 18.88 16.68 -9.13
N LEU A 33 18.09 15.63 -9.10
CA LEU A 33 17.23 15.39 -7.95
C LEU A 33 18.07 15.13 -6.70
N ALA A 34 19.16 14.39 -6.86
CA ALA A 34 20.03 14.12 -5.73
C ALA A 34 20.57 15.41 -5.12
N LYS A 35 20.89 16.37 -5.96
CA LYS A 35 21.38 17.65 -5.45
C LYS A 35 20.29 18.39 -4.70
N GLU A 36 19.08 18.38 -5.24
CA GLU A 36 17.98 19.07 -4.59
C GLU A 36 17.66 18.44 -3.25
N LEU A 37 17.75 17.12 -3.14
CA LEU A 37 17.47 16.42 -1.91
C LEU A 37 18.66 16.32 -0.98
N GLN A 38 19.82 16.78 -1.45
CA GLN A 38 21.06 16.70 -0.68
C GLN A 38 21.35 15.27 -0.27
N THR A 39 21.29 14.37 -1.24
CA THR A 39 21.54 12.97 -0.99
C THR A 39 22.41 12.42 -2.11
N THR A 40 22.73 11.14 -2.06
CA THR A 40 23.56 10.55 -3.09
C THR A 40 22.72 10.23 -4.31
N ARG A 41 23.40 10.09 -5.43
CA ARG A 41 22.73 9.75 -6.67
C ARG A 41 22.06 8.40 -6.57
N LEU A 42 22.70 7.46 -5.88
CA LEU A 42 22.12 6.14 -5.70
C LEU A 42 20.84 6.20 -4.89
N ASP A 43 20.85 6.96 -3.82
CA ASP A 43 19.64 7.09 -2.98
C ASP A 43 18.51 7.75 -3.75
N ALA A 44 18.83 8.76 -4.55
CA ALA A 44 17.82 9.41 -5.36
C ALA A 44 17.25 8.43 -6.38
N TYR A 45 18.12 7.66 -7.01
CA TYR A 45 17.69 6.69 -8.00
C TYR A 45 16.81 5.61 -7.37
N ASN A 46 17.15 5.17 -6.17
CA ASN A 46 16.34 4.17 -5.49
C ASN A 46 14.94 4.70 -5.18
N SER A 47 14.85 5.95 -4.74
CA SER A 47 13.56 6.56 -4.50
C SER A 47 12.76 6.67 -5.79
N LEU A 48 13.43 7.08 -6.87
CA LEU A 48 12.75 7.20 -8.16
C LEU A 48 12.25 5.85 -8.66
N SER A 49 13.07 4.82 -8.48
CA SER A 49 12.67 3.48 -8.92
C SER A 49 11.44 2.99 -8.21
N ARG A 50 11.39 3.21 -6.91
CA ARG A 50 10.23 2.79 -6.15
C ARG A 50 8.99 3.56 -6.55
N LEU A 51 9.12 4.87 -6.73
CA LEU A 51 8.00 5.68 -7.16
C LEU A 51 7.55 5.32 -8.58
N GLN A 52 8.50 4.90 -9.40
CA GLN A 52 8.18 4.45 -10.73
C GLN A 52 7.39 3.16 -10.71
N GLU A 53 7.76 2.24 -9.82
CA GLU A 53 7.01 1.01 -9.65
C GLU A 53 5.60 1.29 -9.17
N MET A 54 5.40 2.32 -8.40
CA MET A 54 4.09 2.69 -7.93
C MET A 54 3.27 3.44 -8.96
N GLY A 55 3.89 3.80 -10.07
CA GLY A 55 3.17 4.53 -11.11
C GLY A 55 3.08 6.02 -10.88
N ILE A 56 3.82 6.55 -9.91
CA ILE A 56 3.79 7.98 -9.60
C ILE A 56 4.80 8.75 -10.44
N VAL A 57 5.92 8.13 -10.74
CA VAL A 57 6.99 8.75 -11.49
C VAL A 57 7.15 8.05 -12.82
N THR A 58 7.42 8.81 -13.87
CA THR A 58 7.71 8.26 -15.19
C THR A 58 9.10 8.68 -15.59
N ALA A 59 9.71 7.89 -16.47
CA ALA A 59 11.06 8.18 -16.96
C ALA A 59 11.12 8.00 -18.45
N THR A 60 11.96 8.82 -19.11
CA THR A 60 12.15 8.66 -20.54
C THR A 60 13.02 7.45 -20.80
N ALA A 61 12.87 6.87 -21.99
CA ALA A 61 13.68 5.73 -22.36
C ALA A 61 15.06 6.14 -22.87
N ASP A 62 15.18 7.36 -23.35
CA ASP A 62 16.42 7.83 -23.93
C ASP A 62 17.41 8.26 -22.87
N ARG A 63 18.64 8.41 -23.24
CA ARG A 63 19.67 8.89 -22.34
C ARG A 63 19.97 10.33 -22.63
N PRO A 64 20.08 11.15 -21.61
CA PRO A 64 19.95 10.80 -20.21
C PRO A 64 18.49 10.57 -19.84
N MET A 65 18.26 9.71 -18.85
CA MET A 65 16.91 9.47 -18.39
C MET A 65 16.42 10.68 -17.64
N LEU A 66 15.23 11.13 -17.99
CA LEU A 66 14.59 12.27 -17.34
C LEU A 66 13.34 11.78 -16.63
N PHE A 67 13.17 12.25 -15.42
CA PHE A 67 12.09 11.79 -14.58
C PHE A 67 11.06 12.89 -14.35
N SER A 68 9.81 12.50 -14.32
CA SER A 68 8.70 13.41 -14.04
C SER A 68 7.74 12.73 -13.09
N SER A 69 6.99 13.51 -12.33
CA SER A 69 6.13 12.97 -11.31
C SER A 69 4.74 13.56 -11.40
N LEU A 70 3.77 12.81 -10.92
CA LEU A 70 2.46 13.37 -10.65
C LEU A 70 2.60 14.43 -9.57
N ARG A 71 1.64 15.35 -9.50
CA ARG A 71 1.62 16.31 -8.42
C ARG A 71 1.24 15.59 -7.14
N VAL A 72 1.48 16.22 -5.98
CA VAL A 72 1.24 15.57 -4.71
C VAL A 72 -0.20 15.10 -4.55
N ASP A 73 -1.16 15.92 -4.98
CA ASP A 73 -2.56 15.53 -4.86
C ASP A 73 -2.88 14.38 -5.79
N GLU A 74 -2.34 14.39 -7.00
CA GLU A 74 -2.54 13.31 -7.95
C GLU A 74 -1.87 12.03 -7.47
N ALA A 75 -0.70 12.17 -6.87
CA ALA A 75 0.02 11.01 -6.36
C ALA A 75 -0.77 10.34 -5.24
N LEU A 76 -1.31 11.13 -4.34
CA LEU A 76 -2.10 10.57 -3.25
C LEU A 76 -3.37 9.90 -3.78
N GLN A 77 -4.04 10.52 -4.73
CA GLN A 77 -5.22 9.94 -5.34
C GLN A 77 -4.88 8.61 -6.02
N HIS A 78 -3.74 8.57 -6.69
CA HIS A 78 -3.29 7.36 -7.35
C HIS A 78 -3.05 6.23 -6.34
N ILE A 79 -2.44 6.56 -5.21
CA ILE A 79 -2.19 5.56 -4.18
C ILE A 79 -3.51 5.06 -3.60
N ILE A 80 -4.46 5.95 -3.38
CA ILE A 80 -5.74 5.56 -2.84
C ILE A 80 -6.44 4.58 -3.79
N GLU A 81 -6.39 4.87 -5.08
CA GLU A 81 -7.03 3.99 -6.04
C GLU A 81 -6.34 2.64 -6.14
N MET A 82 -5.01 2.63 -6.06
CA MET A 82 -4.29 1.39 -6.05
C MET A 82 -4.66 0.52 -4.86
N ARG A 83 -4.75 1.13 -3.70
CA ARG A 83 -5.09 0.40 -2.50
C ARG A 83 -6.52 -0.09 -2.52
N ARG A 84 -7.40 0.70 -3.11
CA ARG A 84 -8.79 0.30 -3.25
C ARG A 84 -8.90 -0.95 -4.13
N ARG A 85 -8.16 -0.99 -5.23
CA ARG A 85 -8.16 -2.16 -6.09
C ARG A 85 -7.56 -3.36 -5.39
N GLN A 86 -6.50 -3.15 -4.62
CA GLN A 86 -5.91 -4.25 -3.87
C GLN A 86 -6.89 -4.83 -2.87
N LEU A 87 -7.63 -3.96 -2.19
CA LEU A 87 -8.63 -4.42 -1.26
C LEU A 87 -9.74 -5.18 -1.95
N ASP A 88 -10.19 -4.70 -3.10
CA ASP A 88 -11.22 -5.38 -3.86
C ASP A 88 -10.76 -6.77 -4.28
N ASN A 89 -9.52 -6.87 -4.73
CA ASN A 89 -8.98 -8.16 -5.14
C ASN A 89 -8.88 -9.12 -3.98
N LEU A 90 -8.46 -8.61 -2.83
CA LEU A 90 -8.38 -9.43 -1.64
C LEU A 90 -9.76 -9.90 -1.19
N GLN A 91 -10.73 -9.00 -1.27
CA GLN A 91 -12.08 -9.33 -0.89
C GLN A 91 -12.66 -10.41 -1.80
N GLU A 92 -12.39 -10.28 -3.09
CA GLU A 92 -12.82 -11.28 -4.04
C GLU A 92 -12.19 -12.63 -3.76
N GLY A 93 -10.90 -12.64 -3.53
CA GLY A 93 -10.20 -13.86 -3.21
C GLY A 93 -10.71 -14.50 -1.94
N TYR A 94 -10.95 -13.66 -0.95
CA TYR A 94 -11.49 -14.16 0.30
C TYR A 94 -12.86 -14.78 0.10
N ASN A 95 -13.72 -14.12 -0.67
CA ASN A 95 -15.06 -14.62 -0.91
C ASN A 95 -15.04 -15.98 -1.60
N GLU A 96 -14.15 -16.12 -2.57
CA GLU A 96 -14.06 -17.37 -3.27
C GLU A 96 -13.53 -18.50 -2.43
N LEU A 97 -12.46 -18.24 -1.70
CA LEU A 97 -11.89 -19.26 -0.86
C LEU A 97 -12.81 -19.58 0.32
N SER A 98 -13.51 -18.57 0.80
CA SER A 98 -14.40 -18.75 1.90
C SER A 98 -15.56 -19.67 1.53
N LYS A 99 -16.06 -19.54 0.32
CA LYS A 99 -17.10 -20.43 -0.16
C LYS A 99 -16.62 -21.87 -0.17
N GLY A 100 -15.42 -22.09 -0.68
CA GLY A 100 -14.87 -23.42 -0.74
C GLY A 100 -14.73 -24.03 0.63
N ILE A 101 -14.26 -23.23 1.58
CA ILE A 101 -14.09 -23.73 2.92
C ILE A 101 -15.44 -24.08 3.54
N THR A 102 -16.42 -23.21 3.35
CA THR A 102 -17.73 -23.45 3.93
C THR A 102 -18.34 -24.74 3.38
N GLU A 103 -18.24 -24.92 2.08
CA GLU A 103 -18.80 -26.10 1.45
C GLU A 103 -18.12 -27.36 1.85
N SER A 104 -16.81 -27.36 1.88
CA SER A 104 -16.10 -28.58 2.16
C SER A 104 -16.11 -28.94 3.63
N ASN A 105 -16.35 -27.99 4.49
CA ASN A 105 -16.33 -28.25 5.90
C ASN A 105 -17.69 -28.33 6.56
N ALA A 106 -18.72 -28.46 5.79
CA ALA A 106 -20.05 -28.51 6.37
C ALA A 106 -20.19 -29.63 7.36
N SER A 107 -19.76 -30.82 6.99
CA SER A 107 -19.87 -31.95 7.89
C SER A 107 -18.74 -31.94 8.93
N TYR A 108 -17.62 -31.38 8.58
CA TYR A 108 -16.52 -31.31 9.51
C TYR A 108 -16.85 -30.38 10.67
N GLU A 109 -17.57 -29.33 10.43
CA GLU A 109 -17.95 -28.42 11.46
C GLU A 109 -18.84 -29.02 12.49
N ALA A 110 -19.71 -29.91 12.10
CA ALA A 110 -20.58 -30.56 13.05
C ALA A 110 -19.78 -31.31 14.10
N ASN A 111 -18.71 -31.92 13.71
CA ASN A 111 -17.88 -32.63 14.66
C ASN A 111 -17.11 -31.69 15.56
N ARG A 112 -16.64 -30.61 15.02
CA ARG A 112 -15.87 -29.70 15.80
C ARG A 112 -16.66 -29.03 16.88
N ARG A 113 -17.93 -28.80 16.66
CA ARG A 113 -18.74 -28.14 17.62
C ARG A 113 -18.80 -28.86 18.92
N GLN A 114 -18.69 -30.14 18.89
CA GLN A 114 -18.76 -30.90 20.10
C GLN A 114 -17.55 -30.79 20.96
N ARG A 115 -16.45 -30.36 20.41
CA ARG A 115 -15.24 -30.27 21.18
C ARG A 115 -14.83 -28.86 21.52
N ASP A 116 -15.04 -27.94 20.61
CA ASP A 116 -14.52 -26.64 20.79
C ASP A 116 -15.50 -25.54 20.80
N GLU A 117 -16.73 -25.82 21.13
CA GLU A 117 -17.66 -24.83 21.03
C GLU A 117 -17.46 -23.57 21.73
N PRO A 118 -16.89 -23.48 22.86
CA PRO A 118 -16.80 -22.23 23.55
C PRO A 118 -15.95 -21.21 22.89
N ARG A 119 -15.05 -21.59 22.04
CA ARG A 119 -14.20 -20.66 21.52
C ARG A 119 -14.77 -19.75 20.51
N PHE A 120 -15.86 -20.06 19.94
CA PHE A 120 -16.40 -19.23 18.95
C PHE A 120 -17.10 -18.01 19.41
N ALA A 121 -17.49 -17.97 20.62
CA ALA A 121 -18.16 -16.82 21.11
C ALA A 121 -17.33 -15.58 20.99
N VAL A 122 -16.03 -15.74 20.99
CA VAL A 122 -15.17 -14.64 20.96
C VAL A 122 -15.05 -13.97 19.64
N LEU A 123 -15.11 -14.72 18.62
CA LEU A 123 -14.83 -14.18 17.36
C LEU A 123 -15.84 -13.32 16.73
N LYS A 124 -17.04 -13.35 17.19
CA LYS A 124 -18.00 -12.59 16.58
C LYS A 124 -17.83 -11.17 16.70
N GLU A 125 -16.95 -10.79 17.48
CA GLU A 125 -16.75 -9.49 17.57
C GLU A 125 -16.12 -8.91 16.51
N ARG A 126 -15.50 -9.21 15.87
CA ARG A 126 -14.74 -8.74 15.04
C ARG A 126 -15.05 -7.92 14.30
N SER A 127 -15.59 -7.83 14.47
CA SER A 127 -15.85 -7.08 13.85
C SER A 127 -15.25 -6.00 14.29
N HIS A 128 -14.76 -5.99 14.91
CA HIS A 128 -14.13 -5.30 15.32
C HIS A 128 -12.98 -5.70 15.23
N ILE A 129 -12.78 -6.51 15.10
CA ILE A 129 -11.74 -6.92 15.00
C ILE A 129 -11.25 -6.44 13.97
N TYR A 130 -11.63 -5.89 13.55
CA TYR A 130 -11.35 -5.61 12.99
C TYR A 130 -11.27 -4.66 13.12
N ARG A 131 -11.36 -4.05 13.71
CA ARG A 131 -10.99 -3.42 14.18
C ARG A 131 -10.11 -3.79 14.74
N ARG A 132 -9.84 -4.63 15.09
CA ARG A 132 -9.03 -5.19 15.61
C ARG A 132 -8.23 -5.69 14.84
N LEU A 133 -8.32 -5.96 14.12
CA LEU A 133 -7.54 -6.42 13.48
C LEU A 133 -6.94 -5.51 12.95
N GLU A 134 -7.38 -4.45 13.30
CA GLU A 134 -7.06 -3.89 13.30
C GLU A 134 -6.75 -3.80 14.16
N GLN A 135 -6.97 -3.77 14.87
CA GLN A 135 -6.76 -3.93 15.86
C GLN A 135 -6.18 -4.88 16.11
N MET A 136 -6.20 -5.49 15.92
CA MET A 136 -5.80 -6.42 16.21
C MET A 136 -5.01 -6.69 15.69
N ALA A 137 -5.10 -6.19 15.50
CA ALA A 137 -4.62 -6.61 15.35
C ALA A 137 -4.17 -6.49 15.72
N GLU A 138 -4.43 -5.84 16.14
CA GLU A 138 -4.27 -5.92 16.81
C GLU A 138 -4.27 -6.46 17.48
N GLU A 139 -4.33 -6.05 17.86
CA GLU A 139 -4.36 -6.67 18.59
C GLU A 139 -4.31 -7.39 18.66
N THR A 140 -4.40 -6.99 18.60
CA THR A 140 -4.41 -7.64 18.80
C THR A 140 -4.28 -7.99 18.94
N GLU A 141 -4.39 -7.51 19.18
CA GLU A 141 -4.42 -7.86 19.53
C GLU A 141 -4.33 -8.23 19.64
#